data_18e6fc6032cdac51066e4a2a3aac97c8
#
_entry.id   18e6fc6032cdac51066e4a2a3aac97c8
#
_cell.length_a   1.000
_cell.length_b   1.000
_cell.length_c   1.000
_cell.angle_alpha   90.00
_cell.angle_beta   90.00
_cell.angle_gamma   90.00
#
_symmetry.space_group_name_H-M   'P 1'
#
loop_
_entity.id
_entity.type
_entity.pdbx_description
1 polymer ?
#
loop_
_entity_poly.entity_id
_entity_poly.type
_entity_poly.pdbx_seq_one_letter_code
_entity_poly.pdbx_strand_id
1 'polypeptide(L)'
;MADVVIPQGPLYSLDGVSPRVHATAFVAPTAAVIGDVEIGEGASIWFHCVLRGDTNLIRIGARSNIQDGSVLHVNPGEGAGCTIGADCTVGHMAIVHAATLHDRAFVAMSATVLDGAVIEEGGVLGAGAVLTPGKRIGKNELWTGTPAKLARVLTEDERARFAMTAPVYVANGQRFRAGLGR
;
A
#
# COMPACT_ATOMS: atom_id res chain seq x y z
N MET A 1 34.42 7.57 -3.86
CA MET A 1 33.56 6.45 -4.26
C MET A 1 32.41 7.07 -5.01
N ALA A 2 32.16 6.69 -6.26
CA ALA A 2 31.03 7.23 -7.02
C ALA A 2 29.74 6.82 -6.28
N ASP A 3 28.81 7.80 -6.12
CA ASP A 3 27.49 7.53 -5.59
C ASP A 3 26.80 6.51 -6.51
N VAL A 4 26.65 5.29 -6.00
CA VAL A 4 25.88 4.26 -6.69
C VAL A 4 24.43 4.69 -6.64
N VAL A 5 23.94 5.30 -7.71
CA VAL A 5 22.51 5.55 -7.90
C VAL A 5 21.85 4.19 -7.99
N ILE A 6 21.22 3.75 -6.90
CA ILE A 6 20.41 2.53 -6.93
C ILE A 6 19.20 2.86 -7.79
N PRO A 7 19.01 2.21 -8.95
CA PRO A 7 17.85 2.47 -9.77
C PRO A 7 16.61 2.10 -8.95
N GLN A 8 15.77 3.09 -8.68
CA GLN A 8 14.39 2.85 -8.29
C GLN A 8 13.74 2.00 -9.40
N GLY A 9 12.83 1.11 -9.06
CA GLY A 9 12.10 0.31 -10.04
C GLY A 9 11.44 1.17 -11.12
N PRO A 10 10.93 0.57 -12.20
CA PRO A 10 10.44 1.30 -13.36
C PRO A 10 9.34 2.29 -12.97
N LEU A 11 9.62 3.58 -13.20
CA LEU A 11 8.69 4.69 -13.06
C LEU A 11 8.30 5.14 -14.47
N TYR A 12 7.01 5.08 -14.77
CA TYR A 12 6.48 5.39 -16.09
C TYR A 12 5.67 6.69 -16.08
N SER A 13 6.06 7.65 -16.90
CA SER A 13 5.21 8.80 -17.20
C SER A 13 4.04 8.37 -18.10
N LEU A 14 2.86 8.89 -17.82
CA LEU A 14 1.68 8.72 -18.65
C LEU A 14 1.04 10.09 -18.87
N ASP A 15 0.78 10.46 -20.12
CA ASP A 15 0.17 11.75 -20.50
C ASP A 15 0.88 12.98 -19.90
N GLY A 16 2.21 12.90 -19.77
CA GLY A 16 3.06 13.96 -19.19
C GLY A 16 3.10 13.99 -17.66
N VAL A 17 2.37 13.12 -16.96
CA VAL A 17 2.39 12.98 -15.50
C VAL A 17 3.34 11.88 -15.09
N SER A 18 4.29 12.19 -14.20
CA SER A 18 5.30 11.24 -13.69
C SER A 18 5.08 10.93 -12.21
N PRO A 19 5.39 9.71 -11.76
CA PRO A 19 5.39 9.39 -10.35
C PRO A 19 6.34 10.28 -9.54
N ARG A 20 5.92 10.68 -8.34
CA ARG A 20 6.69 11.45 -7.36
C ARG A 20 7.08 10.54 -6.20
N VAL A 21 8.35 10.19 -6.12
CA VAL A 21 8.87 9.24 -5.14
C VAL A 21 9.82 9.92 -4.18
N HIS A 22 9.57 9.82 -2.87
CA HIS A 22 10.46 10.38 -1.85
C HIS A 22 11.84 9.70 -1.90
N ALA A 23 12.90 10.49 -1.67
CA ALA A 23 14.28 10.02 -1.79
C ALA A 23 14.63 8.83 -0.88
N THR A 24 13.92 8.63 0.23
CA THR A 24 14.15 7.52 1.16
C THR A 24 13.24 6.31 0.90
N ALA A 25 12.28 6.42 -0.02
CA ALA A 25 11.40 5.29 -0.35
C ALA A 25 12.17 4.20 -1.11
N PHE A 26 11.69 2.97 -1.02
CA PHE A 26 12.18 1.84 -1.80
C PHE A 26 11.15 1.44 -2.86
N VAL A 27 11.57 1.34 -4.10
CA VAL A 27 10.76 0.76 -5.19
C VAL A 27 11.56 -0.39 -5.80
N ALA A 28 11.04 -1.60 -5.69
CA ALA A 28 11.72 -2.79 -6.19
C ALA A 28 11.91 -2.74 -7.71
N PRO A 29 12.99 -3.32 -8.26
CA PRO A 29 13.31 -3.25 -9.70
C PRO A 29 12.24 -3.82 -10.64
N THR A 30 11.36 -4.67 -10.15
CA THR A 30 10.27 -5.28 -10.95
C THR A 30 8.88 -4.73 -10.62
N ALA A 31 8.79 -3.72 -9.74
CA ALA A 31 7.54 -3.00 -9.54
C ALA A 31 7.30 -2.05 -10.72
N ALA A 32 6.03 -1.82 -11.08
CA ALA A 32 5.63 -0.83 -12.08
C ALA A 32 4.84 0.29 -11.40
N VAL A 33 5.34 1.53 -11.47
CA VAL A 33 4.67 2.72 -10.93
C VAL A 33 4.38 3.67 -12.08
N ILE A 34 3.11 3.94 -12.36
CA ILE A 34 2.66 4.54 -13.62
C ILE A 34 1.78 5.76 -13.34
N GLY A 35 2.08 6.90 -13.97
CA GLY A 35 1.25 8.10 -13.97
C GLY A 35 1.23 8.85 -12.63
N ASP A 36 0.05 9.28 -12.18
CA ASP A 36 -0.11 10.11 -11.00
C ASP A 36 -0.03 9.30 -9.70
N VAL A 37 1.18 9.04 -9.25
CA VAL A 37 1.47 8.28 -8.03
C VAL A 37 2.41 9.08 -7.13
N GLU A 38 2.04 9.24 -5.86
CA GLU A 38 2.90 9.81 -4.82
C GLU A 38 3.33 8.74 -3.83
N ILE A 39 4.63 8.62 -3.57
CA ILE A 39 5.19 7.66 -2.62
C ILE A 39 5.98 8.43 -1.55
N GLY A 40 5.52 8.34 -0.30
CA GLY A 40 6.02 9.09 0.84
C GLY A 40 7.33 8.55 1.42
N GLU A 41 7.83 9.28 2.43
CA GLU A 41 9.07 9.01 3.13
C GLU A 41 9.11 7.59 3.73
N GLY A 42 10.18 6.85 3.46
CA GLY A 42 10.40 5.50 4.02
C GLY A 42 9.39 4.45 3.57
N ALA A 43 8.47 4.78 2.67
CA ALA A 43 7.55 3.81 2.10
C ALA A 43 8.29 2.79 1.22
N SER A 44 7.70 1.61 1.04
CA SER A 44 8.32 0.55 0.24
C SER A 44 7.31 -0.15 -0.67
N ILE A 45 7.66 -0.23 -1.96
CA ILE A 45 6.92 -0.91 -3.01
C ILE A 45 7.74 -2.12 -3.44
N TRP A 46 7.19 -3.30 -3.22
CA TRP A 46 7.93 -4.55 -3.37
C TRP A 46 7.80 -5.15 -4.77
N PHE A 47 8.40 -6.30 -4.96
CA PHE A 47 8.57 -6.92 -6.29
C PHE A 47 7.21 -7.23 -6.94
N HIS A 48 7.12 -6.98 -8.25
CA HIS A 48 5.95 -7.25 -9.08
C HIS A 48 4.67 -6.49 -8.66
N CYS A 49 4.79 -5.47 -7.82
CA CYS A 49 3.66 -4.56 -7.57
C CYS A 49 3.34 -3.73 -8.81
N VAL A 50 2.06 -3.41 -9.00
CA VAL A 50 1.60 -2.47 -10.02
C VAL A 50 0.80 -1.36 -9.34
N LEU A 51 1.28 -0.12 -9.43
CA LEU A 51 0.60 1.09 -8.99
C LEU A 51 0.26 1.91 -10.24
N ARG A 52 -1.01 1.92 -10.66
CA ARG A 52 -1.42 2.57 -11.90
C ARG A 52 -2.39 3.72 -11.64
N GLY A 53 -1.84 4.95 -11.57
CA GLY A 53 -2.58 6.20 -11.44
C GLY A 53 -2.80 6.85 -12.81
N ASP A 54 -3.61 6.20 -13.65
CA ASP A 54 -3.86 6.61 -15.04
C ASP A 54 -5.04 7.58 -15.19
N THR A 55 -6.01 7.51 -14.29
CA THR A 55 -7.21 8.36 -14.34
C THR A 55 -7.45 9.15 -13.04
N ASN A 56 -6.64 8.90 -12.01
CA ASN A 56 -6.71 9.58 -10.70
C ASN A 56 -5.41 9.36 -9.93
N LEU A 57 -5.29 10.05 -8.77
CA LEU A 57 -4.12 9.98 -7.90
C LEU A 57 -4.10 8.69 -7.06
N ILE A 58 -2.93 8.05 -7.00
CA ILE A 58 -2.56 7.09 -5.95
C ILE A 58 -1.61 7.80 -4.98
N ARG A 59 -1.94 7.81 -3.69
CA ARG A 59 -1.07 8.34 -2.64
C ARG A 59 -0.69 7.25 -1.64
N ILE A 60 0.62 7.06 -1.43
CA ILE A 60 1.17 6.16 -0.42
C ILE A 60 1.82 7.00 0.68
N GLY A 61 1.27 6.94 1.88
CA GLY A 61 1.78 7.65 3.05
C GLY A 61 3.12 7.12 3.55
N ALA A 62 3.75 7.90 4.43
CA ALA A 62 5.07 7.60 4.96
C ALA A 62 5.11 6.22 5.64
N ARG A 63 6.23 5.49 5.48
CA ARG A 63 6.55 4.19 6.10
C ARG A 63 5.57 3.06 5.77
N SER A 64 4.64 3.28 4.85
CA SER A 64 3.71 2.26 4.39
C SER A 64 4.39 1.28 3.43
N ASN A 65 3.93 0.03 3.44
CA ASN A 65 4.51 -1.01 2.60
C ASN A 65 3.45 -1.65 1.72
N ILE A 66 3.76 -1.77 0.42
CA ILE A 66 2.96 -2.48 -0.58
C ILE A 66 3.75 -3.72 -0.98
N GLN A 67 3.32 -4.87 -0.49
CA GLN A 67 4.09 -6.11 -0.57
C GLN A 67 3.91 -6.78 -1.94
N ASP A 68 4.81 -7.72 -2.21
CA ASP A 68 5.01 -8.33 -3.53
C ASP A 68 3.71 -8.75 -4.22
N GLY A 69 3.62 -8.44 -5.51
CA GLY A 69 2.50 -8.82 -6.37
C GLY A 69 1.19 -8.05 -6.16
N SER A 70 1.17 -7.06 -5.27
CA SER A 70 -0.04 -6.29 -5.00
C SER A 70 -0.34 -5.29 -6.11
N VAL A 71 -1.63 -5.00 -6.32
CA VAL A 71 -2.11 -4.07 -7.35
C VAL A 71 -2.89 -2.94 -6.70
N LEU A 72 -2.50 -1.70 -6.98
CA LEU A 72 -3.24 -0.49 -6.62
C LEU A 72 -3.72 0.21 -7.89
N HIS A 73 -5.01 0.54 -7.95
CA HIS A 73 -5.60 1.22 -9.08
C HIS A 73 -6.70 2.18 -8.66
N VAL A 74 -7.16 2.97 -9.59
CA VAL A 74 -8.08 4.09 -9.40
C VAL A 74 -9.21 4.07 -10.43
N ASN A 75 -10.27 4.83 -10.18
CA ASN A 75 -11.31 5.15 -11.15
C ASN A 75 -11.27 6.63 -11.54
N PRO A 76 -11.82 7.02 -12.70
CA PRO A 76 -12.02 8.42 -13.02
C PRO A 76 -13.07 9.06 -12.10
N GLY A 77 -12.94 10.37 -11.87
CA GLY A 77 -13.90 11.16 -11.12
C GLY A 77 -13.44 11.57 -9.72
N GLU A 78 -14.17 12.51 -9.13
CA GLU A 78 -13.85 13.05 -7.81
C GLU A 78 -14.01 11.97 -6.73
N GLY A 79 -13.02 11.89 -5.83
CA GLY A 79 -13.02 10.92 -4.73
C GLY A 79 -12.73 9.47 -5.11
N ALA A 80 -12.45 9.19 -6.40
CA ALA A 80 -12.19 7.85 -6.90
C ALA A 80 -10.69 7.50 -6.98
N GLY A 81 -9.83 8.23 -6.28
CA GLY A 81 -8.42 7.93 -6.09
C GLY A 81 -8.18 6.77 -5.11
N CYS A 82 -6.92 6.39 -4.95
CA CYS A 82 -6.50 5.40 -3.98
C CYS A 82 -5.56 6.05 -2.96
N THR A 83 -5.98 6.12 -1.70
CA THR A 83 -5.20 6.77 -0.64
C THR A 83 -4.83 5.76 0.44
N ILE A 84 -3.54 5.60 0.65
CA ILE A 84 -2.95 4.80 1.72
C ILE A 84 -2.31 5.76 2.71
N GLY A 85 -2.74 5.75 3.97
CA GLY A 85 -2.19 6.56 5.07
C GLY A 85 -0.76 6.18 5.44
N ALA A 86 -0.27 6.71 6.56
CA ALA A 86 1.04 6.37 7.08
C ALA A 86 1.03 5.03 7.85
N ASP A 87 2.20 4.36 7.89
CA ASP A 87 2.41 3.11 8.62
C ASP A 87 1.44 1.97 8.24
N CYS A 88 0.85 2.03 7.05
CA CYS A 88 -0.06 1.01 6.53
C CYS A 88 0.71 -0.20 5.98
N THR A 89 0.05 -1.35 6.02
CA THR A 89 0.51 -2.57 5.36
C THR A 89 -0.51 -3.04 4.34
N VAL A 90 -0.08 -3.23 3.10
CA VAL A 90 -0.81 -3.95 2.06
C VAL A 90 -0.03 -5.23 1.78
N GLY A 91 -0.57 -6.35 2.24
CA GLY A 91 0.06 -7.68 2.20
C GLY A 91 0.21 -8.21 0.78
N HIS A 92 1.06 -9.23 0.64
CA HIS A 92 1.36 -9.85 -0.66
C HIS A 92 0.10 -10.22 -1.45
N MET A 93 0.12 -9.98 -2.77
CA MET A 93 -0.96 -10.32 -3.71
C MET A 93 -2.31 -9.65 -3.39
N ALA A 94 -2.33 -8.57 -2.60
CA ALA A 94 -3.56 -7.85 -2.31
C ALA A 94 -3.93 -6.89 -3.44
N ILE A 95 -5.23 -6.56 -3.52
CA ILE A 95 -5.76 -5.56 -4.45
C ILE A 95 -6.39 -4.43 -3.64
N VAL A 96 -6.03 -3.17 -3.95
CA VAL A 96 -6.70 -1.98 -3.42
C VAL A 96 -7.12 -1.11 -4.60
N HIS A 97 -8.42 -0.97 -4.78
CA HIS A 97 -9.00 -0.29 -5.93
C HIS A 97 -9.88 0.87 -5.49
N ALA A 98 -9.51 2.11 -5.87
CA ALA A 98 -10.27 3.33 -5.60
C ALA A 98 -10.78 3.42 -4.15
N ALA A 99 -9.91 3.21 -3.17
CA ALA A 99 -10.27 3.05 -1.76
C ALA A 99 -9.36 3.88 -0.84
N THR A 100 -9.76 4.05 0.42
CA THR A 100 -9.02 4.80 1.42
C THR A 100 -8.64 3.92 2.61
N LEU A 101 -7.35 3.87 2.90
CA LEU A 101 -6.79 3.27 4.09
C LEU A 101 -6.24 4.40 4.99
N HIS A 102 -6.79 4.56 6.18
CA HIS A 102 -6.24 5.49 7.16
C HIS A 102 -4.99 4.91 7.83
N ASP A 103 -4.30 5.74 8.61
CA ASP A 103 -3.01 5.36 9.23
C ASP A 103 -3.08 4.03 9.97
N ARG A 104 -2.02 3.24 9.86
CA ARG A 104 -1.89 1.91 10.47
C ARG A 104 -2.94 0.88 10.03
N ALA A 105 -3.71 1.15 8.96
CA ALA A 105 -4.60 0.15 8.38
C ALA A 105 -3.79 -1.04 7.83
N PHE A 106 -4.38 -2.22 7.93
CA PHE A 106 -3.72 -3.45 7.52
C PHE A 106 -4.63 -4.27 6.59
N VAL A 107 -4.17 -4.45 5.37
CA VAL A 107 -4.78 -5.37 4.39
C VAL A 107 -3.90 -6.61 4.33
N ALA A 108 -4.42 -7.76 4.75
CA ALA A 108 -3.63 -8.99 4.79
C ALA A 108 -3.47 -9.60 3.39
N MET A 109 -2.64 -10.65 3.29
CA MET A 109 -2.28 -11.31 2.03
C MET A 109 -3.51 -11.73 1.23
N SER A 110 -3.48 -11.50 -0.09
CA SER A 110 -4.53 -11.86 -1.05
C SER A 110 -5.91 -11.26 -0.76
N ALA A 111 -6.00 -10.25 0.11
CA ALA A 111 -7.26 -9.55 0.37
C ALA A 111 -7.55 -8.52 -0.72
N THR A 112 -8.84 -8.19 -0.91
CA THR A 112 -9.29 -7.24 -1.92
C THR A 112 -10.11 -6.14 -1.26
N VAL A 113 -9.75 -4.88 -1.52
CA VAL A 113 -10.49 -3.68 -1.09
C VAL A 113 -11.02 -2.99 -2.34
N LEU A 114 -12.34 -2.82 -2.42
CA LEU A 114 -13.02 -2.30 -3.61
C LEU A 114 -13.47 -0.84 -3.46
N ASP A 115 -14.00 -0.30 -4.53
CA ASP A 115 -14.31 1.11 -4.78
C ASP A 115 -15.04 1.80 -3.62
N GLY A 116 -14.51 2.94 -3.20
CA GLY A 116 -15.10 3.74 -2.13
C GLY A 116 -15.08 3.08 -0.74
N ALA A 117 -14.47 1.89 -0.61
CA ALA A 117 -14.30 1.27 0.69
C ALA A 117 -13.28 2.04 1.54
N VAL A 118 -13.49 2.02 2.86
CA VAL A 118 -12.63 2.72 3.82
C VAL A 118 -12.19 1.75 4.91
N ILE A 119 -10.90 1.75 5.22
CA ILE A 119 -10.37 1.08 6.42
C ILE A 119 -9.88 2.17 7.36
N GLU A 120 -10.56 2.31 8.51
CA GLU A 120 -10.20 3.28 9.52
C GLU A 120 -8.86 2.93 10.20
N GLU A 121 -8.34 3.89 10.96
CA GLU A 121 -7.08 3.79 11.67
C GLU A 121 -6.93 2.48 12.45
N GLY A 122 -5.89 1.72 12.15
CA GLY A 122 -5.62 0.42 12.77
C GLY A 122 -6.64 -0.69 12.44
N GLY A 123 -7.58 -0.44 11.52
CA GLY A 123 -8.50 -1.46 11.02
C GLY A 123 -7.78 -2.52 10.20
N VAL A 124 -8.24 -3.76 10.25
CA VAL A 124 -7.61 -4.92 9.61
C VAL A 124 -8.59 -5.67 8.73
N LEU A 125 -8.23 -5.87 7.48
CA LEU A 125 -8.89 -6.81 6.57
C LEU A 125 -8.08 -8.11 6.54
N GLY A 126 -8.69 -9.21 6.94
CA GLY A 126 -8.03 -10.53 7.03
C GLY A 126 -7.63 -11.10 5.67
N ALA A 127 -6.73 -12.09 5.69
CA ALA A 127 -6.21 -12.71 4.46
C ALA A 127 -7.33 -13.33 3.61
N GLY A 128 -7.25 -13.12 2.29
CA GLY A 128 -8.24 -13.60 1.31
C GLY A 128 -9.62 -12.98 1.43
N ALA A 129 -9.82 -12.00 2.32
CA ALA A 129 -11.12 -11.35 2.50
C ALA A 129 -11.39 -10.31 1.40
N VAL A 130 -12.68 -10.06 1.12
CA VAL A 130 -13.13 -9.07 0.14
C VAL A 130 -13.97 -8.00 0.81
N LEU A 131 -13.44 -6.79 0.95
CA LEU A 131 -14.17 -5.61 1.37
C LEU A 131 -14.88 -5.00 0.17
N THR A 132 -16.21 -5.18 0.11
CA THR A 132 -17.03 -4.78 -1.02
C THR A 132 -17.20 -3.25 -1.12
N PRO A 133 -17.61 -2.72 -2.29
CA PRO A 133 -17.69 -1.28 -2.52
C PRO A 133 -18.44 -0.52 -1.43
N GLY A 134 -17.90 0.64 -1.04
CA GLY A 134 -18.50 1.56 -0.07
C GLY A 134 -18.53 1.04 1.37
N LYS A 135 -17.98 -0.12 1.68
CA LYS A 135 -17.94 -0.66 3.05
C LYS A 135 -16.84 0.01 3.87
N ARG A 136 -17.06 0.02 5.18
CA ARG A 136 -16.15 0.64 6.12
C ARG A 136 -15.78 -0.33 7.25
N ILE A 137 -14.48 -0.53 7.43
CA ILE A 137 -13.91 -1.18 8.61
C ILE A 137 -13.64 -0.09 9.63
N GLY A 138 -14.19 -0.23 10.85
CA GLY A 138 -13.98 0.72 11.94
C GLY A 138 -12.58 0.64 12.55
N LYS A 139 -12.27 1.60 13.43
CA LYS A 139 -10.98 1.66 14.13
C LYS A 139 -10.72 0.38 14.91
N ASN A 140 -9.52 -0.22 14.67
CA ASN A 140 -9.07 -1.42 15.33
C ASN A 140 -10.02 -2.63 15.20
N GLU A 141 -10.86 -2.65 14.19
CA GLU A 141 -11.71 -3.81 13.89
C GLU A 141 -10.97 -4.80 12.96
N LEU A 142 -11.20 -6.09 13.19
CA LEU A 142 -10.83 -7.17 12.28
C LEU A 142 -12.06 -7.62 11.51
N TRP A 143 -11.97 -7.56 10.18
CA TRP A 143 -12.98 -8.09 9.26
C TRP A 143 -12.42 -9.24 8.44
N THR A 144 -13.22 -10.27 8.20
CA THR A 144 -12.81 -11.48 7.47
C THR A 144 -13.93 -12.01 6.59
N GLY A 145 -13.58 -12.81 5.59
CA GLY A 145 -14.54 -13.51 4.71
C GLY A 145 -14.79 -12.82 3.39
N THR A 146 -15.61 -13.45 2.54
CA THR A 146 -16.01 -12.98 1.19
C THR A 146 -17.51 -13.12 1.03
N PRO A 147 -18.28 -12.03 1.16
CA PRO A 147 -17.87 -10.68 1.52
C PRO A 147 -17.39 -10.56 2.98
N ALA A 148 -16.49 -9.61 3.24
CA ALA A 148 -15.95 -9.39 4.57
C ALA A 148 -17.02 -8.88 5.55
N LYS A 149 -16.95 -9.37 6.78
CA LYS A 149 -17.80 -8.97 7.90
C LYS A 149 -16.95 -8.78 9.15
N LEU A 150 -17.46 -7.96 10.07
CA LEU A 150 -16.84 -7.77 11.38
C LEU A 150 -16.70 -9.10 12.10
N ALA A 151 -15.48 -9.50 12.40
CA ALA A 151 -15.18 -10.67 13.22
C ALA A 151 -15.09 -10.26 14.70
N ARG A 152 -14.35 -9.20 15.02
CA ARG A 152 -14.17 -8.67 16.37
C ARG A 152 -13.36 -7.37 16.39
N VAL A 153 -13.31 -6.70 17.52
CA VAL A 153 -12.34 -5.64 17.81
C VAL A 153 -11.01 -6.29 18.21
N LEU A 154 -9.90 -5.69 17.81
CA LEU A 154 -8.55 -6.14 18.13
C LEU A 154 -8.20 -5.86 19.59
N THR A 155 -7.53 -6.82 20.23
CA THR A 155 -6.90 -6.61 21.54
C THR A 155 -5.70 -5.66 21.41
N GLU A 156 -5.20 -5.15 22.53
CA GLU A 156 -4.02 -4.29 22.56
C GLU A 156 -2.77 -5.01 22.02
N ASP A 157 -2.57 -6.27 22.44
CA ASP A 157 -1.45 -7.09 21.96
C ASP A 157 -1.50 -7.34 20.45
N GLU A 158 -2.69 -7.51 19.89
CA GLU A 158 -2.85 -7.68 18.44
C GLU A 158 -2.54 -6.39 17.70
N ARG A 159 -3.03 -5.26 18.20
CA ARG A 159 -2.70 -3.94 17.63
C ARG A 159 -1.19 -3.70 17.64
N ALA A 160 -0.52 -4.00 18.75
CA ALA A 160 0.93 -3.90 18.86
C ALA A 160 1.64 -4.80 17.82
N ARG A 161 1.18 -6.04 17.64
CA ARG A 161 1.76 -6.97 16.63
C ARG A 161 1.60 -6.46 15.20
N PHE A 162 0.41 -5.98 14.82
CA PHE A 162 0.20 -5.41 13.48
C PHE A 162 1.06 -4.17 13.24
N ALA A 163 1.18 -3.29 14.24
CA ALA A 163 1.98 -2.07 14.16
C ALA A 163 3.49 -2.34 13.95
N MET A 164 3.99 -3.50 14.36
CA MET A 164 5.40 -3.87 14.15
C MET A 164 5.76 -4.15 12.68
N THR A 165 4.78 -4.36 11.80
CA THR A 165 5.05 -4.68 10.40
C THR A 165 5.69 -3.51 9.66
N ALA A 166 5.18 -2.29 9.83
CA ALA A 166 5.68 -1.12 9.12
C ALA A 166 7.16 -0.82 9.44
N PRO A 167 7.62 -0.74 10.70
CA PRO A 167 9.05 -0.58 11.01
C PRO A 167 9.96 -1.66 10.40
N VAL A 168 9.51 -2.92 10.40
CA VAL A 168 10.26 -4.02 9.79
C VAL A 168 10.44 -3.79 8.29
N TYR A 169 9.38 -3.35 7.60
CA TYR A 169 9.44 -3.08 6.16
C TYR A 169 10.24 -1.83 5.82
N VAL A 170 10.26 -0.80 6.67
CA VAL A 170 11.19 0.35 6.53
C VAL A 170 12.63 -0.13 6.58
N ALA A 171 13.00 -0.92 7.59
CA ALA A 171 14.35 -1.47 7.72
C ALA A 171 14.72 -2.39 6.54
N ASN A 172 13.79 -3.25 6.11
CA ASN A 172 13.98 -4.10 4.94
C ASN A 172 14.18 -3.27 3.67
N GLY A 173 13.35 -2.25 3.42
CA GLY A 173 13.49 -1.36 2.27
C GLY A 173 14.87 -0.72 2.21
N GLN A 174 15.38 -0.22 3.34
CA GLN A 174 16.75 0.33 3.43
C GLN A 174 17.80 -0.73 3.14
N ARG A 175 17.67 -1.96 3.69
CA ARG A 175 18.59 -3.07 3.44
C ARG A 175 18.61 -3.46 1.96
N PHE A 176 17.44 -3.55 1.31
CA PHE A 176 17.34 -3.88 -0.10
C PHE A 176 17.92 -2.77 -0.99
N ARG A 177 17.64 -1.51 -0.65
CA ARG A 177 18.27 -0.37 -1.34
C ARG A 177 19.80 -0.42 -1.32
N ALA A 178 20.38 -0.82 -0.18
CA ALA A 178 21.84 -0.89 -0.02
C ALA A 178 22.45 -2.17 -0.63
N GLY A 179 21.69 -3.26 -0.67
CA GLY A 179 22.21 -4.60 -0.95
C GLY A 179 21.85 -5.20 -2.29
N LEU A 180 20.88 -4.63 -3.04
CA LEU A 180 20.60 -5.09 -4.40
C LEU A 180 21.71 -4.61 -5.34
N GLY A 181 22.77 -5.39 -5.42
CA GLY A 181 23.80 -5.27 -6.45
C GLY A 181 23.23 -5.72 -7.81
N ARG A 182 23.78 -5.16 -8.88
CA ARG A 182 23.60 -5.66 -10.25
C ARG A 182 24.89 -6.33 -10.71
#